data_bf4a86c0f085639cd2644120eab87b12
#
_entry.id   bf4a86c0f085639cd2644120eab87b12
#
_cell.length_a   1.000
_cell.length_b   1.000
_cell.length_c   1.000
_cell.angle_alpha   90.00
_cell.angle_beta   90.00
_cell.angle_gamma   90.00
#
_symmetry.space_group_name_H-M   'P 1'
#
loop_
_entity.id
_entity.type
_entity.pdbx_description
1 polymer ?
#
loop_
_entity_poly.entity_id
_entity_poly.type
_entity_poly.pdbx_seq_one_letter_code
_entity_poly.pdbx_strand_id
1 'polypeptide(L)'
;MSEAADVLVVGAGLAGLAAARDLTAAGRSVVVLEARDRVGGRIVNEAIGDGKIAEMGGQWAGPTQDRLYALAENLGVATFPTYDTGRKVLHFNGRRGTYTGAIPRINPLVLADVGRAQARLEALARKVPADAPWTAARATQLDGQTFQTWVRRNTASSSARKLLALGIEAVFAAEPGDVSLLHVLFYSHSGGSFQQLIDTTGGAQQDRFAGGSAVLAERLAARFGDAVRVCDTFVGVPQLCRL
;
A
#
# COMPACT_ATOMS: atom_id res chain seq x y z
N MET A 1 32.93 3.70 23.48
CA MET A 1 32.22 4.90 23.98
C MET A 1 30.74 4.65 23.77
N SER A 2 29.93 4.75 24.83
CA SER A 2 28.47 4.68 24.69
C SER A 2 28.01 5.98 24.04
N GLU A 3 27.36 5.87 22.88
CA GLU A 3 26.76 7.01 22.20
C GLU A 3 25.34 7.17 22.74
N ALA A 4 25.01 8.37 23.23
CA ALA A 4 23.68 8.67 23.76
C ALA A 4 22.87 9.46 22.72
N ALA A 5 21.64 9.08 22.52
CA ALA A 5 20.67 9.81 21.72
C ALA A 5 19.34 9.92 22.51
N ASP A 6 18.58 11.01 22.26
CA ASP A 6 17.27 11.18 22.89
C ASP A 6 16.26 10.12 22.40
N VAL A 7 16.36 9.76 21.12
CA VAL A 7 15.43 8.81 20.48
C VAL A 7 16.19 7.83 19.58
N LEU A 8 15.87 6.56 19.73
CA LEU A 8 16.30 5.50 18.85
C LEU A 8 15.14 5.05 17.97
N VAL A 9 15.26 5.19 16.65
CA VAL A 9 14.27 4.73 15.66
C VAL A 9 14.72 3.39 15.11
N VAL A 10 13.89 2.36 15.22
CA VAL A 10 14.17 1.03 14.69
C VAL A 10 13.50 0.85 13.32
N GLY A 11 14.32 0.72 12.30
CA GLY A 11 13.92 0.56 10.90
C GLY A 11 14.03 1.84 10.08
N ALA A 12 14.84 1.81 8.99
CA ALA A 12 15.00 2.89 8.02
C ALA A 12 14.05 2.76 6.82
N GLY A 13 12.81 2.32 7.03
CA GLY A 13 11.73 2.47 6.06
C GLY A 13 11.20 3.91 6.05
N LEU A 14 10.32 4.28 5.10
CA LEU A 14 9.77 5.63 4.99
C LEU A 14 9.16 6.15 6.31
N ALA A 15 8.45 5.30 7.06
CA ALA A 15 7.84 5.68 8.33
C ALA A 15 8.90 6.05 9.39
N GLY A 16 9.95 5.22 9.55
CA GLY A 16 11.03 5.49 10.50
C GLY A 16 11.83 6.73 10.12
N LEU A 17 12.18 6.88 8.84
CA LEU A 17 12.89 8.05 8.34
C LEU A 17 12.05 9.34 8.46
N ALA A 18 10.74 9.27 8.23
CA ALA A 18 9.85 10.41 8.44
C ALA A 18 9.75 10.79 9.92
N ALA A 19 9.64 9.79 10.81
CA ALA A 19 9.64 10.02 12.25
C ALA A 19 10.97 10.66 12.70
N ALA A 20 12.11 10.16 12.20
CA ALA A 20 13.43 10.73 12.49
C ALA A 20 13.50 12.19 12.03
N ARG A 21 12.98 12.53 10.84
CA ARG A 21 12.90 13.90 10.34
C ARG A 21 12.13 14.81 11.30
N ASP A 22 10.95 14.40 11.70
CA ASP A 22 10.06 15.22 12.52
C ASP A 22 10.62 15.40 13.94
N LEU A 23 11.24 14.35 14.51
CA LEU A 23 11.93 14.40 15.80
C LEU A 23 13.16 15.31 15.78
N THR A 24 13.97 15.22 14.72
CA THR A 24 15.13 16.11 14.55
C THR A 24 14.71 17.55 14.38
N ALA A 25 13.64 17.80 13.61
CA ALA A 25 13.06 19.15 13.47
C ALA A 25 12.52 19.69 14.82
N ALA A 26 12.11 18.81 15.74
CA ALA A 26 11.73 19.15 17.11
C ALA A 26 12.92 19.28 18.07
N GLY A 27 14.17 19.29 17.56
CA GLY A 27 15.39 19.49 18.33
C GLY A 27 15.86 18.26 19.11
N ARG A 28 15.39 17.04 18.76
CA ARG A 28 15.85 15.80 19.38
C ARG A 28 17.04 15.22 18.64
N SER A 29 18.00 14.68 19.40
CA SER A 29 19.05 13.84 18.84
C SER A 29 18.48 12.47 18.52
N VAL A 30 18.65 12.02 17.26
CA VAL A 30 18.02 10.78 16.76
C VAL A 30 19.06 9.89 16.13
N VAL A 31 19.00 8.60 16.43
CA VAL A 31 19.73 7.55 15.72
C VAL A 31 18.72 6.59 15.09
N VAL A 32 18.89 6.27 13.81
CA VAL A 32 18.08 5.30 13.10
C VAL A 32 18.89 4.02 12.89
N LEU A 33 18.37 2.89 13.33
CA LEU A 33 18.98 1.57 13.15
C LEU A 33 18.18 0.76 12.11
N GLU A 34 18.88 0.25 11.10
CA GLU A 34 18.31 -0.64 10.07
C GLU A 34 19.05 -1.97 10.06
N ALA A 35 18.32 -3.06 10.10
CA ALA A 35 18.88 -4.41 10.15
C ALA A 35 19.45 -4.88 8.79
N ARG A 36 18.94 -4.32 7.69
CA ARG A 36 19.45 -4.62 6.35
C ARG A 36 20.61 -3.73 5.97
N ASP A 37 21.27 -4.07 4.89
CA ASP A 37 22.34 -3.30 4.24
C ASP A 37 21.83 -2.08 3.45
N ARG A 38 20.53 -1.82 3.46
CA ARG A 38 19.84 -0.76 2.70
C ARG A 38 18.70 -0.12 3.48
N VAL A 39 18.41 1.11 3.16
CA VAL A 39 17.19 1.81 3.60
C VAL A 39 15.99 1.47 2.72
N GLY A 40 14.80 2.01 3.03
CA GLY A 40 13.59 1.91 2.23
C GLY A 40 12.60 0.83 2.68
N GLY A 41 13.06 -0.20 3.39
CA GLY A 41 12.16 -1.24 3.88
C GLY A 41 11.42 -1.96 2.76
N ARG A 42 10.09 -1.73 2.63
CA ARG A 42 9.20 -2.33 1.62
C ARG A 42 9.19 -1.62 0.26
N ILE A 43 10.00 -0.60 0.06
CA ILE A 43 10.28 0.02 -1.23
C ILE A 43 11.72 -0.31 -1.61
N VAL A 44 11.90 -0.85 -2.83
CA VAL A 44 13.20 -1.30 -3.35
C VAL A 44 13.25 -1.09 -4.83
N ASN A 45 14.33 -0.51 -5.30
CA ASN A 45 14.69 -0.46 -6.71
C ASN A 45 15.76 -1.51 -7.00
N GLU A 46 15.52 -2.38 -7.98
CA GLU A 46 16.49 -3.35 -8.48
C GLU A 46 17.02 -2.89 -9.82
N ALA A 47 18.33 -2.82 -9.98
CA ALA A 47 18.96 -2.48 -11.26
C ALA A 47 18.81 -3.64 -12.24
N ILE A 48 18.25 -3.38 -13.43
CA ILE A 48 18.03 -4.38 -14.48
C ILE A 48 18.90 -4.14 -15.73
N GLY A 49 19.94 -3.33 -15.60
CA GLY A 49 20.85 -2.97 -16.68
C GLY A 49 20.45 -1.73 -17.46
N ASP A 50 21.35 -1.19 -18.27
CA ASP A 50 21.15 0.00 -19.11
C ASP A 50 20.60 1.23 -18.36
N GLY A 51 20.95 1.43 -17.09
CA GLY A 51 20.42 2.51 -16.27
C GLY A 51 18.94 2.37 -15.92
N LYS A 52 18.33 1.22 -16.19
CA LYS A 52 16.92 0.93 -15.88
C LYS A 52 16.79 0.26 -14.52
N ILE A 53 15.62 0.44 -13.91
CA ILE A 53 15.27 -0.16 -12.63
C ILE A 53 13.94 -0.91 -12.72
N ALA A 54 13.81 -1.95 -11.88
CA ALA A 54 12.53 -2.55 -11.53
C ALA A 54 12.21 -2.19 -10.08
N GLU A 55 11.01 -1.70 -9.82
CA GLU A 55 10.52 -1.48 -8.46
C GLU A 55 9.93 -2.78 -7.92
N MET A 56 10.57 -3.33 -6.88
CA MET A 56 10.24 -4.64 -6.30
C MET A 56 9.34 -4.53 -5.06
N GLY A 57 8.77 -3.36 -4.82
CA GLY A 57 7.92 -3.09 -3.67
C GLY A 57 6.82 -2.09 -3.99
N GLY A 58 6.47 -1.23 -3.03
CA GLY A 58 5.54 -0.13 -3.25
C GLY A 58 6.08 0.82 -4.30
N GLN A 59 5.28 1.17 -5.30
CA GLN A 59 5.73 1.95 -6.45
C GLN A 59 4.78 3.08 -6.86
N TRP A 60 3.55 3.09 -6.35
CA TRP A 60 2.53 4.03 -6.78
C TRP A 60 2.17 5.06 -5.72
N ALA A 61 1.66 6.19 -6.19
CA ALA A 61 0.96 7.18 -5.41
C ALA A 61 -0.34 7.57 -6.13
N GLY A 62 -1.32 8.01 -5.36
CA GLY A 62 -2.60 8.45 -5.92
C GLY A 62 -3.34 9.43 -5.00
N PRO A 63 -4.49 9.93 -5.42
CA PRO A 63 -5.34 10.81 -4.63
C PRO A 63 -5.53 10.29 -3.20
N THR A 64 -5.59 11.19 -2.21
CA THR A 64 -5.62 10.93 -0.76
C THR A 64 -4.27 10.59 -0.11
N GLN A 65 -3.20 10.44 -0.87
CA GLN A 65 -1.84 10.21 -0.33
C GLN A 65 -1.03 11.50 -0.24
N ASP A 66 -1.64 12.57 0.24
CA ASP A 66 -1.09 13.94 0.25
C ASP A 66 0.25 14.03 0.98
N ARG A 67 0.44 13.27 2.07
CA ARG A 67 1.71 13.22 2.81
C ARG A 67 2.85 12.64 1.97
N LEU A 68 2.55 11.69 1.09
CA LEU A 68 3.54 11.08 0.22
C LEU A 68 3.96 12.03 -0.90
N TYR A 69 2.99 12.74 -1.50
CA TYR A 69 3.27 13.79 -2.48
C TYR A 69 4.08 14.94 -1.87
N ALA A 70 3.68 15.45 -0.70
CA ALA A 70 4.42 16.48 0.00
C ALA A 70 5.86 16.05 0.36
N LEU A 71 6.06 14.78 0.72
CA LEU A 71 7.39 14.23 0.94
C LEU A 71 8.22 14.21 -0.36
N ALA A 72 7.64 13.76 -1.46
CA ALA A 72 8.32 13.72 -2.77
C ALA A 72 8.73 15.13 -3.22
N GLU A 73 7.83 16.10 -3.12
CA GLU A 73 8.10 17.51 -3.41
C GLU A 73 9.25 18.07 -2.54
N ASN A 74 9.19 17.87 -1.23
CA ASN A 74 10.22 18.29 -0.28
C ASN A 74 11.59 17.67 -0.56
N LEU A 75 11.62 16.46 -1.12
CA LEU A 75 12.83 15.76 -1.52
C LEU A 75 13.26 16.07 -2.97
N GLY A 76 12.50 16.88 -3.70
CA GLY A 76 12.78 17.17 -5.10
C GLY A 76 12.61 15.96 -6.03
N VAL A 77 11.73 15.02 -5.68
CA VAL A 77 11.41 13.84 -6.49
C VAL A 77 10.16 14.12 -7.30
N ALA A 78 10.31 14.21 -8.62
CA ALA A 78 9.18 14.41 -9.52
C ALA A 78 8.32 13.13 -9.61
N THR A 79 7.02 13.33 -9.84
CA THR A 79 6.08 12.25 -10.16
C THR A 79 5.72 12.28 -11.65
N PHE A 80 5.29 11.15 -12.18
CA PHE A 80 4.78 11.02 -13.54
C PHE A 80 3.62 10.02 -13.58
N PRO A 81 2.64 10.19 -14.47
CA PRO A 81 1.48 9.31 -14.53
C PRO A 81 1.87 7.88 -14.92
N THR A 82 1.24 6.91 -14.28
CA THR A 82 1.33 5.50 -14.66
C THR A 82 0.77 5.32 -16.07
N TYR A 83 1.50 4.59 -16.92
CA TYR A 83 1.07 4.29 -18.27
C TYR A 83 -0.22 3.46 -18.26
N ASP A 84 -1.32 4.03 -18.76
CA ASP A 84 -2.63 3.39 -18.83
C ASP A 84 -3.30 3.59 -20.21
N THR A 85 -2.50 3.69 -21.27
CA THR A 85 -3.01 3.82 -22.63
C THR A 85 -2.90 2.52 -23.42
N GLY A 86 -3.75 2.36 -24.44
CA GLY A 86 -3.73 1.19 -25.31
C GLY A 86 -4.77 0.12 -24.93
N ARG A 87 -4.48 -1.13 -25.34
CA ARG A 87 -5.38 -2.27 -25.11
C ARG A 87 -4.94 -3.08 -23.91
N LYS A 88 -5.86 -3.30 -22.99
CA LYS A 88 -5.68 -4.19 -21.83
C LYS A 88 -5.95 -5.63 -22.24
N VAL A 89 -5.22 -6.57 -21.67
CA VAL A 89 -5.40 -8.02 -21.88
C VAL A 89 -6.10 -8.60 -20.67
N LEU A 90 -7.20 -9.31 -20.91
CA LEU A 90 -7.86 -10.12 -19.89
C LEU A 90 -7.74 -11.60 -20.26
N HIS A 91 -7.20 -12.41 -19.34
CA HIS A 91 -7.31 -13.86 -19.40
C HIS A 91 -8.22 -14.31 -18.25
N PHE A 92 -9.44 -14.73 -18.60
CA PHE A 92 -10.47 -15.03 -17.61
C PHE A 92 -11.28 -16.26 -18.01
N ASN A 93 -11.43 -17.21 -17.08
CA ASN A 93 -12.13 -18.48 -17.31
C ASN A 93 -11.65 -19.22 -18.58
N GLY A 94 -10.32 -19.29 -18.77
CA GLY A 94 -9.71 -19.98 -19.91
C GLY A 94 -9.79 -19.23 -21.25
N ARG A 95 -10.38 -18.02 -21.28
CA ARG A 95 -10.49 -17.21 -22.49
C ARG A 95 -9.62 -15.97 -22.38
N ARG A 96 -8.85 -15.71 -23.44
CA ARG A 96 -8.04 -14.49 -23.58
C ARG A 96 -8.77 -13.51 -24.50
N GLY A 97 -8.86 -12.26 -24.07
CA GLY A 97 -9.44 -11.17 -24.83
C GLY A 97 -8.70 -9.86 -24.59
N THR A 98 -9.01 -8.87 -25.41
CA THR A 98 -8.50 -7.50 -25.22
C THR A 98 -9.66 -6.52 -25.13
N TYR A 99 -9.47 -5.46 -24.35
CA TYR A 99 -10.46 -4.40 -24.20
C TYR A 99 -9.77 -3.05 -24.01
N THR A 100 -10.53 -1.97 -24.11
CA THR A 100 -10.09 -0.59 -23.82
C THR A 100 -10.98 -0.02 -22.72
N GLY A 101 -10.47 0.96 -21.98
CA GLY A 101 -11.17 1.56 -20.84
C GLY A 101 -11.07 0.74 -19.56
N ALA A 102 -11.91 1.07 -18.57
CA ALA A 102 -11.87 0.47 -17.24
C ALA A 102 -12.63 -0.85 -17.13
N ILE A 103 -13.67 -1.06 -17.96
CA ILE A 103 -14.57 -2.21 -17.83
C ILE A 103 -14.21 -3.29 -18.84
N PRO A 104 -13.85 -4.51 -18.39
CA PRO A 104 -13.55 -5.61 -19.30
C PRO A 104 -14.80 -6.12 -20.03
N ARG A 105 -14.61 -6.61 -21.26
CA ARG A 105 -15.70 -7.21 -22.05
C ARG A 105 -15.98 -8.63 -21.59
N ILE A 106 -16.82 -8.77 -20.58
CA ILE A 106 -17.32 -10.05 -20.06
C ILE A 106 -18.85 -10.05 -20.02
N ASN A 107 -19.43 -11.17 -19.61
CA ASN A 107 -20.90 -11.32 -19.52
C ASN A 107 -21.51 -10.17 -18.69
N PRO A 108 -22.49 -9.41 -19.21
CA PRO A 108 -23.13 -8.29 -18.49
C PRO A 108 -23.77 -8.69 -17.15
N LEU A 109 -24.29 -9.92 -17.04
CA LEU A 109 -24.87 -10.42 -15.79
C LEU A 109 -23.79 -10.58 -14.70
N VAL A 110 -22.56 -10.95 -15.08
CA VAL A 110 -21.42 -11.01 -14.15
C VAL A 110 -21.04 -9.60 -13.71
N LEU A 111 -20.99 -8.63 -14.64
CA LEU A 111 -20.71 -7.23 -14.30
C LEU A 111 -21.77 -6.65 -13.36
N ALA A 112 -23.05 -6.94 -13.59
CA ALA A 112 -24.12 -6.51 -12.71
C ALA A 112 -24.02 -7.14 -11.30
N ASP A 113 -23.61 -8.40 -11.21
CA ASP A 113 -23.39 -9.10 -9.94
C ASP A 113 -22.21 -8.50 -9.15
N VAL A 114 -21.09 -8.21 -9.83
CA VAL A 114 -19.93 -7.50 -9.25
C VAL A 114 -20.36 -6.10 -8.80
N GLY A 115 -20.99 -5.31 -9.64
CA GLY A 115 -21.40 -3.93 -9.32
C GLY A 115 -22.36 -3.87 -8.12
N ARG A 116 -23.30 -4.82 -8.03
CA ARG A 116 -24.19 -4.94 -6.87
C ARG A 116 -23.43 -5.26 -5.58
N ALA A 117 -22.50 -6.21 -5.64
CA ALA A 117 -21.69 -6.57 -4.48
C ALA A 117 -20.79 -5.41 -4.08
N GLN A 118 -20.15 -4.74 -5.02
CA GLN A 118 -19.31 -3.57 -4.77
C GLN A 118 -20.11 -2.42 -4.14
N ALA A 119 -21.29 -2.10 -4.66
CA ALA A 119 -22.15 -1.07 -4.08
C ALA A 119 -22.53 -1.36 -2.62
N ARG A 120 -22.76 -2.64 -2.28
CA ARG A 120 -22.99 -3.07 -0.89
C ARG A 120 -21.75 -2.93 -0.03
N LEU A 121 -20.58 -3.29 -0.56
CA LEU A 121 -19.29 -3.14 0.13
C LEU A 121 -19.04 -1.67 0.47
N GLU A 122 -19.19 -0.77 -0.49
CA GLU A 122 -19.03 0.67 -0.31
C GLU A 122 -20.01 1.25 0.72
N ALA A 123 -21.28 0.80 0.69
CA ALA A 123 -22.27 1.21 1.67
C ALA A 123 -21.95 0.76 3.10
N LEU A 124 -21.29 -0.40 3.25
CA LEU A 124 -20.80 -0.88 4.53
C LEU A 124 -19.52 -0.14 4.95
N ALA A 125 -18.59 0.08 4.03
CA ALA A 125 -17.32 0.76 4.27
C ALA A 125 -17.53 2.16 4.86
N ARG A 126 -18.45 2.95 4.31
CA ARG A 126 -18.81 4.28 4.83
C ARG A 126 -19.33 4.29 6.29
N LYS A 127 -19.70 3.15 6.82
CA LYS A 127 -20.18 3.02 8.23
C LYS A 127 -19.05 2.65 9.20
N VAL A 128 -17.86 2.36 8.68
CA VAL A 128 -16.68 2.02 9.49
C VAL A 128 -15.84 3.28 9.67
N PRO A 129 -15.62 3.78 10.89
CA PRO A 129 -14.75 4.94 11.12
C PRO A 129 -13.32 4.68 10.61
N ALA A 130 -12.77 5.63 9.85
CA ALA A 130 -11.44 5.47 9.26
C ALA A 130 -10.30 5.65 10.28
N ASP A 131 -10.55 6.35 11.37
CA ASP A 131 -9.59 6.61 12.46
C ASP A 131 -9.68 5.57 13.60
N ALA A 132 -10.84 4.94 13.77
CA ALA A 132 -11.08 3.98 14.84
C ALA A 132 -12.01 2.83 14.38
N PRO A 133 -11.62 1.98 13.43
CA PRO A 133 -12.49 0.96 12.82
C PRO A 133 -13.06 -0.03 13.84
N TRP A 134 -12.38 -0.26 14.94
CA TRP A 134 -12.84 -1.12 16.05
C TRP A 134 -14.05 -0.58 16.80
N THR A 135 -14.40 0.70 16.64
CA THR A 135 -15.60 1.33 17.23
C THR A 135 -16.84 1.20 16.33
N ALA A 136 -16.70 0.63 15.14
CA ALA A 136 -17.82 0.44 14.24
C ALA A 136 -18.93 -0.40 14.88
N ALA A 137 -20.18 -0.04 14.60
CA ALA A 137 -21.30 -0.88 14.97
C ALA A 137 -21.09 -2.30 14.40
N ARG A 138 -21.11 -3.33 15.25
CA ARG A 138 -20.85 -4.73 14.91
C ARG A 138 -19.38 -5.03 14.50
N ALA A 139 -18.39 -4.23 14.95
CA ALA A 139 -16.99 -4.43 14.65
C ALA A 139 -16.55 -5.89 14.85
N THR A 140 -16.82 -6.48 16.00
CA THR A 140 -16.49 -7.89 16.31
C THR A 140 -17.10 -8.87 15.29
N GLN A 141 -18.35 -8.64 14.85
CA GLN A 141 -18.98 -9.50 13.86
C GLN A 141 -18.39 -9.32 12.46
N LEU A 142 -18.02 -8.09 12.10
CA LEU A 142 -17.37 -7.78 10.82
C LEU A 142 -15.96 -8.36 10.80
N ASP A 143 -15.24 -8.28 11.90
CA ASP A 143 -13.90 -8.83 12.03
C ASP A 143 -13.87 -10.36 12.11
N GLY A 144 -14.88 -10.96 12.73
CA GLY A 144 -15.04 -12.41 12.85
C GLY A 144 -15.43 -13.13 11.56
N GLN A 145 -15.54 -12.44 10.42
CA GLN A 145 -15.75 -13.05 9.11
C GLN A 145 -14.71 -12.60 8.08
N THR A 146 -14.34 -13.52 7.19
CA THR A 146 -13.41 -13.18 6.09
C THR A 146 -14.14 -12.49 4.94
N PHE A 147 -13.39 -11.72 4.14
CA PHE A 147 -13.93 -11.15 2.91
C PHE A 147 -14.47 -12.23 1.97
N GLN A 148 -13.81 -13.38 1.87
CA GLN A 148 -14.30 -14.51 1.06
C GLN A 148 -15.70 -14.96 1.49
N THR A 149 -15.95 -15.08 2.80
CA THR A 149 -17.26 -15.46 3.34
C THR A 149 -18.32 -14.42 2.96
N TRP A 150 -17.98 -13.14 3.05
CA TRP A 150 -18.89 -12.06 2.65
C TRP A 150 -19.20 -12.09 1.15
N VAL A 151 -18.18 -12.24 0.30
CA VAL A 151 -18.34 -12.33 -1.16
C VAL A 151 -19.25 -13.49 -1.55
N ARG A 152 -19.06 -14.68 -0.97
CA ARG A 152 -19.90 -15.85 -1.24
C ARG A 152 -21.39 -15.59 -0.94
N ARG A 153 -21.69 -14.81 0.09
CA ARG A 153 -23.06 -14.47 0.48
C ARG A 153 -23.67 -13.33 -0.34
N ASN A 154 -22.85 -12.51 -0.99
CA ASN A 154 -23.27 -11.29 -1.67
C ASN A 154 -23.15 -11.37 -3.21
N THR A 155 -22.69 -12.49 -3.76
CA THR A 155 -22.58 -12.74 -5.21
C THR A 155 -23.31 -14.01 -5.60
N ALA A 156 -23.93 -13.99 -6.78
CA ALA A 156 -24.61 -15.15 -7.34
C ALA A 156 -23.65 -16.03 -8.17
N SER A 157 -22.70 -15.43 -8.90
CA SER A 157 -21.86 -16.14 -9.86
C SER A 157 -20.44 -16.40 -9.34
N SER A 158 -19.87 -17.55 -9.74
CA SER A 158 -18.45 -17.85 -9.45
C SER A 158 -17.50 -16.87 -10.14
N SER A 159 -17.88 -16.36 -11.30
CA SER A 159 -17.11 -15.36 -12.03
C SER A 159 -17.05 -14.02 -11.30
N ALA A 160 -18.14 -13.55 -10.69
CA ALA A 160 -18.12 -12.34 -9.86
C ALA A 160 -17.23 -12.52 -8.62
N ARG A 161 -17.28 -13.70 -7.98
CA ARG A 161 -16.39 -14.02 -6.87
C ARG A 161 -14.91 -13.92 -7.23
N LYS A 162 -14.53 -14.49 -8.39
CA LYS A 162 -13.15 -14.42 -8.89
C LYS A 162 -12.69 -12.99 -9.16
N LEU A 163 -13.54 -12.14 -9.74
CA LEU A 163 -13.18 -10.74 -10.02
C LEU A 163 -13.00 -9.92 -8.74
N LEU A 164 -13.87 -10.12 -7.74
CA LEU A 164 -13.71 -9.45 -6.44
C LEU A 164 -12.48 -9.97 -5.67
N ALA A 165 -12.19 -11.28 -5.77
CA ALA A 165 -10.98 -11.87 -5.21
C ALA A 165 -9.72 -11.24 -5.80
N LEU A 166 -9.65 -11.12 -7.14
CA LEU A 166 -8.53 -10.49 -7.83
C LEU A 166 -8.26 -9.05 -7.33
N GLY A 167 -9.33 -8.28 -7.07
CA GLY A 167 -9.18 -6.94 -6.49
C GLY A 167 -8.55 -6.95 -5.09
N ILE A 168 -8.93 -7.91 -4.24
CA ILE A 168 -8.33 -8.05 -2.90
C ILE A 168 -6.87 -8.51 -2.99
N GLU A 169 -6.58 -9.50 -3.80
CA GLU A 169 -5.22 -10.00 -4.01
C GLU A 169 -4.28 -8.89 -4.49
N ALA A 170 -4.77 -8.04 -5.41
CA ALA A 170 -4.01 -6.91 -5.92
C ALA A 170 -3.74 -5.81 -4.86
N VAL A 171 -4.71 -5.53 -3.97
CA VAL A 171 -4.60 -4.46 -2.97
C VAL A 171 -3.87 -4.91 -1.72
N PHE A 172 -4.15 -6.13 -1.23
CA PHE A 172 -3.66 -6.61 0.08
C PHE A 172 -2.51 -7.60 -0.04
N ALA A 173 -2.20 -8.09 -1.25
CA ALA A 173 -1.25 -9.20 -1.47
C ALA A 173 -1.58 -10.42 -0.58
N ALA A 174 -2.87 -10.68 -0.37
CA ALA A 174 -3.40 -11.72 0.51
C ALA A 174 -4.63 -12.38 -0.12
N GLU A 175 -4.87 -13.64 0.23
CA GLU A 175 -6.07 -14.35 -0.20
C GLU A 175 -7.33 -13.74 0.47
N PRO A 176 -8.48 -13.71 -0.21
CA PRO A 176 -9.73 -13.20 0.36
C PRO A 176 -10.20 -13.93 1.63
N GLY A 177 -9.69 -15.16 1.84
CA GLY A 177 -9.93 -15.97 3.03
C GLY A 177 -9.11 -15.57 4.24
N ASP A 178 -8.02 -14.83 4.04
CA ASP A 178 -7.06 -14.46 5.09
C ASP A 178 -7.24 -13.02 5.58
N VAL A 179 -8.15 -12.27 4.94
CA VAL A 179 -8.41 -10.86 5.30
C VAL A 179 -9.79 -10.73 5.94
N SER A 180 -9.85 -10.06 7.10
CA SER A 180 -11.12 -9.79 7.76
C SER A 180 -11.97 -8.80 6.96
N LEU A 181 -13.30 -8.96 7.01
CA LEU A 181 -14.19 -8.01 6.35
C LEU A 181 -14.06 -6.60 6.96
N LEU A 182 -13.91 -6.48 8.28
CA LEU A 182 -13.72 -5.18 8.92
C LEU A 182 -12.51 -4.45 8.36
N HIS A 183 -11.40 -5.15 8.17
CA HIS A 183 -10.18 -4.56 7.61
C HIS A 183 -10.37 -4.09 6.16
N VAL A 184 -11.03 -4.89 5.32
CA VAL A 184 -11.36 -4.50 3.93
C VAL A 184 -12.25 -3.25 3.90
N LEU A 185 -13.27 -3.19 4.76
CA LEU A 185 -14.18 -2.04 4.85
C LEU A 185 -13.46 -0.77 5.31
N PHE A 186 -12.64 -0.89 6.36
CA PHE A 186 -11.80 0.19 6.86
C PHE A 186 -10.86 0.72 5.78
N TYR A 187 -10.13 -0.18 5.12
CA TYR A 187 -9.15 0.19 4.12
C TYR A 187 -9.80 0.85 2.89
N SER A 188 -10.96 0.31 2.46
CA SER A 188 -11.76 0.93 1.39
C SER A 188 -12.23 2.34 1.76
N HIS A 189 -12.68 2.55 3.00
CA HIS A 189 -13.12 3.87 3.46
C HIS A 189 -11.94 4.86 3.56
N SER A 190 -10.82 4.44 4.14
CA SER A 190 -9.65 5.30 4.30
C SER A 190 -8.99 5.67 2.96
N GLY A 191 -9.07 4.81 1.95
CA GLY A 191 -8.59 5.06 0.60
C GLY A 191 -9.62 5.72 -0.34
N GLY A 192 -10.74 6.20 0.21
CA GLY A 192 -11.83 6.83 -0.55
C GLY A 192 -12.91 5.85 -1.01
N SER A 193 -12.54 4.76 -1.67
CA SER A 193 -13.43 3.66 -2.05
C SER A 193 -12.63 2.42 -2.46
N PHE A 194 -13.27 1.26 -2.51
CA PHE A 194 -12.65 0.05 -3.05
C PHE A 194 -12.26 0.23 -4.53
N GLN A 195 -13.10 0.93 -5.30
CA GLN A 195 -12.80 1.24 -6.71
C GLN A 195 -11.55 2.10 -6.83
N GLN A 196 -11.40 3.14 -6.01
CA GLN A 196 -10.24 4.02 -6.02
C GLN A 196 -8.94 3.28 -5.69
N LEU A 197 -8.98 2.25 -4.83
CA LEU A 197 -7.81 1.43 -4.51
C LEU A 197 -7.29 0.60 -5.69
N ILE A 198 -8.15 0.25 -6.65
CA ILE A 198 -7.79 -0.58 -7.82
C ILE A 198 -7.65 0.21 -9.12
N ASP A 199 -8.04 1.48 -9.15
CA ASP A 199 -7.96 2.31 -10.36
C ASP A 199 -6.56 2.91 -10.55
N THR A 200 -6.21 3.11 -11.82
CA THR A 200 -5.01 3.84 -12.24
C THR A 200 -5.32 5.33 -12.30
N THR A 201 -6.12 5.78 -13.25
CA THR A 201 -6.48 7.19 -13.37
C THR A 201 -7.48 7.60 -12.28
N GLY A 202 -7.10 8.57 -11.46
CA GLY A 202 -7.90 9.01 -10.30
C GLY A 202 -7.88 8.03 -9.12
N GLY A 203 -7.07 6.97 -9.17
CA GLY A 203 -6.96 5.94 -8.17
C GLY A 203 -5.57 5.85 -7.51
N ALA A 204 -5.40 4.86 -6.64
CA ALA A 204 -4.20 4.68 -5.84
C ALA A 204 -2.93 4.33 -6.67
N GLN A 205 -3.11 4.00 -7.96
CA GLN A 205 -2.02 3.64 -8.87
C GLN A 205 -1.74 4.73 -9.92
N GLN A 206 -2.16 5.98 -9.64
CA GLN A 206 -2.15 7.07 -10.62
C GLN A 206 -0.74 7.47 -11.03
N ASP A 207 0.16 7.68 -10.08
CA ASP A 207 1.49 8.24 -10.31
C ASP A 207 2.59 7.31 -9.84
N ARG A 208 3.76 7.46 -10.44
CA ARG A 208 5.03 6.85 -10.06
C ARG A 208 6.09 7.93 -9.82
N PHE A 209 7.18 7.56 -9.20
CA PHE A 209 8.28 8.47 -8.86
C PHE A 209 9.42 8.37 -9.86
N ALA A 210 9.95 9.51 -10.27
CA ALA A 210 11.13 9.57 -11.13
C ALA A 210 12.34 8.96 -10.40
N GLY A 211 12.94 7.95 -11.01
CA GLY A 211 14.00 7.16 -10.39
C GLY A 211 13.51 6.05 -9.46
N GLY A 212 12.18 5.83 -9.37
CA GLY A 212 11.54 4.83 -8.51
C GLY A 212 11.34 5.29 -7.07
N SER A 213 10.45 4.59 -6.37
CA SER A 213 10.01 4.95 -5.01
C SER A 213 11.12 4.89 -3.95
N ALA A 214 12.12 4.01 -4.14
CA ALA A 214 13.25 3.89 -3.18
C ALA A 214 14.05 5.19 -3.05
N VAL A 215 14.09 6.02 -4.10
CA VAL A 215 14.77 7.33 -4.08
C VAL A 215 14.24 8.24 -2.96
N LEU A 216 12.97 8.11 -2.58
CA LEU A 216 12.40 8.85 -1.45
C LEU A 216 13.10 8.52 -0.14
N ALA A 217 13.30 7.22 0.14
CA ALA A 217 13.98 6.78 1.35
C ALA A 217 15.48 7.11 1.31
N GLU A 218 16.12 6.95 0.17
CA GLU A 218 17.54 7.25 -0.03
C GLU A 218 17.84 8.74 0.20
N ARG A 219 17.06 9.63 -0.43
CA ARG A 219 17.22 11.09 -0.25
C ARG A 219 16.88 11.54 1.16
N LEU A 220 15.89 10.91 1.80
CA LEU A 220 15.54 11.23 3.17
C LEU A 220 16.63 10.77 4.14
N ALA A 221 17.15 9.55 3.98
CA ALA A 221 18.24 9.02 4.79
C ALA A 221 19.52 9.85 4.63
N ALA A 222 19.85 10.29 3.41
CA ALA A 222 21.02 11.12 3.15
C ALA A 222 21.04 12.45 3.95
N ARG A 223 19.89 12.95 4.40
CA ARG A 223 19.80 14.15 5.24
C ARG A 223 20.33 13.94 6.67
N PHE A 224 20.42 12.68 7.11
CA PHE A 224 20.84 12.33 8.47
C PHE A 224 22.30 11.85 8.55
N GLY A 225 22.94 11.56 7.40
CA GLY A 225 24.32 11.07 7.35
C GLY A 225 24.51 9.87 8.27
N ASP A 226 25.53 9.94 9.14
CA ASP A 226 25.92 8.85 10.06
C ASP A 226 24.88 8.52 11.15
N ALA A 227 23.85 9.34 11.31
CA ALA A 227 22.75 9.04 12.22
C ALA A 227 21.86 7.91 11.73
N VAL A 228 21.90 7.57 10.42
CA VAL A 228 21.28 6.36 9.87
C VAL A 228 22.34 5.26 9.76
N ARG A 229 22.19 4.23 10.56
CA ARG A 229 23.14 3.11 10.64
C ARG A 229 22.51 1.87 10.03
N VAL A 230 23.12 1.43 8.95
CA VAL A 230 22.79 0.20 8.24
C VAL A 230 23.73 -0.89 8.74
N CYS A 231 23.23 -2.03 9.18
CA CYS A 231 24.04 -3.11 9.77
C CYS A 231 23.70 -4.46 9.15
N ASP A 232 24.70 -5.17 8.65
CA ASP A 232 24.59 -6.57 8.20
C ASP A 232 24.30 -7.55 9.34
N THR A 233 24.62 -7.18 10.58
CA THR A 233 24.46 -8.04 11.76
C THR A 233 23.91 -7.25 12.94
N PHE A 234 22.62 -6.97 12.95
CA PHE A 234 21.95 -6.53 14.16
C PHE A 234 21.63 -7.74 15.05
N VAL A 235 22.63 -8.21 15.76
CA VAL A 235 22.49 -9.23 16.81
C VAL A 235 22.31 -8.49 18.12
N GLY A 236 21.07 -8.19 18.53
CA GLY A 236 20.94 -7.60 19.85
C GLY A 236 19.69 -6.80 20.19
N VAL A 237 18.54 -7.04 19.54
CA VAL A 237 17.25 -6.52 20.04
C VAL A 237 16.79 -7.19 21.36
N PRO A 238 17.30 -8.35 21.85
CA PRO A 238 16.89 -8.87 23.16
C PRO A 238 17.10 -7.91 24.32
N GLN A 239 18.01 -6.92 24.18
CA GLN A 239 18.27 -5.94 25.24
C GLN A 239 17.38 -4.69 25.16
N LEU A 240 16.81 -4.36 23.99
CA LEU A 240 15.87 -3.25 23.83
C LEU A 240 14.44 -3.59 24.28
N CYS A 241 14.09 -4.88 24.37
CA CYS A 241 12.80 -5.35 24.89
C CYS A 241 12.75 -5.45 26.42
N ARG A 242 13.71 -4.95 27.15
CA ARG A 242 13.77 -4.96 28.62
C ARG A 242 13.71 -3.57 29.26
N LEU A 243 13.18 -2.57 28.52
CA LEU A 243 12.86 -1.26 29.10
C LEU A 243 11.36 -1.13 29.31
#